data_b51a524ec07a383530db99d3218c05c3
#
_entry.id   b51a524ec07a383530db99d3218c05c3
#
_cell.length_a   1.000
_cell.length_b   1.000
_cell.length_c   1.000
_cell.angle_alpha   90.00
_cell.angle_beta   90.00
_cell.angle_gamma   90.00
#
_symmetry.space_group_name_H-M   'P 1'
#
loop_
_entity.id
_entity.type
_entity.pdbx_description
1 polymer ?
#
loop_
_entity_poly.entity_id
_entity_poly.type
_entity_poly.pdbx_seq_one_letter_code
_entity_poly.pdbx_strand_id
1 'polypeptide(L)'
;FWTSLLVRTASWMILLQQQGVVNDFLVWIGFVADDKRLVMMYNETGTYIAMTQILLPFMVLPLYSVMKTISPSLVRAGKSLGGTPFITFWKVYFPLTIPGIGAGSLLVFILAIGYYITPELVGGASGTLISNQIAYHMKYSLDWSFASAMGLMLLAGVLAVYWVYNKLVGIDNIKLG
;
A
#
# COMPACT_ATOMS: atom_id res chain seq x y z
N PHE A 1 4.96 -11.62 7.34
CA PHE A 1 3.51 -11.69 7.46
C PHE A 1 3.07 -12.17 8.85
N TRP A 2 3.72 -13.15 9.44
CA TRP A 2 3.36 -13.76 10.73
C TRP A 2 3.78 -12.96 11.98
N THR A 3 4.59 -11.93 11.85
CA THR A 3 4.93 -11.07 12.99
C THR A 3 3.79 -10.11 13.31
N SER A 4 3.60 -9.84 14.61
CA SER A 4 2.60 -8.89 15.09
C SER A 4 2.75 -7.52 14.41
N LEU A 5 1.64 -6.89 14.09
CA LEU A 5 1.59 -5.54 13.57
C LEU A 5 2.33 -4.54 14.46
N LEU A 6 2.11 -4.64 15.78
CA LEU A 6 2.75 -3.75 16.75
C LEU A 6 4.27 -3.91 16.73
N VAL A 7 4.78 -5.14 16.64
CA VAL A 7 6.22 -5.40 16.57
C VAL A 7 6.82 -4.82 15.29
N ARG A 8 6.15 -4.95 14.15
CA ARG A 8 6.59 -4.34 12.89
C ARG A 8 6.60 -2.82 12.97
N THR A 9 5.54 -2.22 13.50
CA THR A 9 5.47 -0.76 13.65
C THR A 9 6.54 -0.26 14.62
N ALA A 10 6.75 -0.93 15.76
CA ALA A 10 7.81 -0.60 16.70
C ALA A 10 9.21 -0.73 16.07
N SER A 11 9.44 -1.75 15.24
CA SER A 11 10.69 -1.89 14.50
C SER A 11 10.93 -0.69 13.56
N TRP A 12 9.89 -0.21 12.87
CA TRP A 12 10.00 1.00 12.05
C TRP A 12 10.26 2.26 12.88
N MET A 13 9.67 2.36 14.07
CA MET A 13 9.98 3.47 14.98
C MET A 13 11.47 3.53 15.32
N ILE A 14 12.10 2.38 15.55
CA ILE A 14 13.56 2.32 15.84
C ILE A 14 14.39 2.62 14.58
N LEU A 15 14.01 2.05 13.44
CA LEU A 15 14.78 2.17 12.19
C LEU A 15 14.77 3.59 11.62
N LEU A 16 13.63 4.30 11.74
CA LEU A 16 13.42 5.63 11.14
C LEU A 16 13.83 6.80 12.06
N GLN A 17 14.33 6.55 13.26
CA GLN A 17 14.86 7.59 14.14
C GLN A 17 16.01 8.36 13.47
N GLN A 18 16.22 9.62 13.89
CA GLN A 18 17.34 10.42 13.36
C GLN A 18 18.71 9.76 13.56
N GLN A 19 18.89 9.06 14.69
CA GLN A 19 20.06 8.24 14.98
C GLN A 19 19.77 6.75 14.76
N GLY A 20 18.87 6.45 13.83
CA GLY A 20 18.48 5.09 13.50
C GLY A 20 19.27 4.51 12.33
N VAL A 21 19.16 3.20 12.17
CA VAL A 21 19.92 2.41 11.19
C VAL A 21 19.77 2.93 9.76
N VAL A 22 18.59 3.43 9.39
CA VAL A 22 18.35 3.96 8.02
C VAL A 22 19.18 5.22 7.78
N ASN A 23 19.19 6.16 8.72
CA ASN A 23 20.01 7.36 8.61
C ASN A 23 21.51 7.04 8.66
N ASP A 24 21.94 6.14 9.55
CA ASP A 24 23.34 5.71 9.63
C ASP A 24 23.81 5.09 8.29
N PHE A 25 22.98 4.28 7.66
CA PHE A 25 23.25 3.71 6.34
C PHE A 25 23.35 4.80 5.26
N LEU A 26 22.44 5.80 5.26
CA LEU A 26 22.45 6.90 4.29
C LEU A 26 23.69 7.80 4.47
N VAL A 27 24.15 8.01 5.70
CA VAL A 27 25.40 8.72 5.98
C VAL A 27 26.61 7.90 5.52
N TRP A 28 26.61 6.59 5.79
CA TRP A 28 27.70 5.71 5.40
C TRP A 28 27.93 5.65 3.89
N ILE A 29 26.84 5.64 3.07
CA ILE A 29 26.96 5.68 1.60
C ILE A 29 27.22 7.09 1.06
N GLY A 30 27.30 8.13 1.93
CA GLY A 30 27.57 9.52 1.53
C GLY A 30 26.36 10.22 0.89
N PHE A 31 25.16 9.68 1.03
CA PHE A 31 23.93 10.27 0.47
C PHE A 31 23.44 11.47 1.30
N VAL A 32 23.66 11.43 2.61
CA VAL A 32 23.29 12.48 3.57
C VAL A 32 24.48 12.79 4.44
N ALA A 33 24.73 14.07 4.72
CA ALA A 33 25.77 14.49 5.67
C ALA A 33 25.30 14.20 7.12
N ASP A 34 26.21 13.93 8.01
CA ASP A 34 25.89 13.54 9.39
C ASP A 34 25.18 14.67 10.18
N ASP A 35 25.43 15.92 9.80
CA ASP A 35 24.78 17.12 10.35
C ASP A 35 23.37 17.36 9.79
N LYS A 36 22.97 16.66 8.68
CA LYS A 36 21.69 16.83 7.96
C LYS A 36 20.88 15.54 7.87
N ARG A 37 20.87 14.76 8.95
CA ARG A 37 20.09 13.53 9.02
C ARG A 37 18.60 13.78 8.75
N LEU A 38 17.99 12.86 8.02
CA LEU A 38 16.58 12.97 7.61
C LEU A 38 15.65 12.78 8.82
N VAL A 39 14.68 13.67 8.96
CA VAL A 39 13.59 13.50 9.93
C VAL A 39 12.54 12.63 9.27
N MET A 40 12.55 11.32 9.56
CA MET A 40 11.62 10.34 9.00
C MET A 40 10.55 9.87 9.99
N MET A 41 10.63 10.32 11.25
CA MET A 41 9.66 9.99 12.30
C MET A 41 8.72 11.15 12.55
N TYR A 42 7.50 10.82 12.98
CA TYR A 42 6.42 11.73 13.33
C TYR A 42 6.02 12.68 12.20
N ASN A 43 6.03 12.16 10.97
CA ASN A 43 5.61 12.86 9.77
C ASN A 43 5.01 11.91 8.72
N GLU A 44 4.57 12.47 7.61
CA GLU A 44 3.99 11.71 6.48
C GLU A 44 4.98 10.69 5.91
N THR A 45 6.27 11.02 5.83
CA THR A 45 7.31 10.14 5.27
C THR A 45 7.40 8.83 6.05
N GLY A 46 7.43 8.92 7.40
CA GLY A 46 7.45 7.76 8.27
C GLY A 46 6.20 6.89 8.09
N THR A 47 5.03 7.54 8.01
CA THR A 47 3.77 6.84 7.74
C THR A 47 3.82 6.08 6.42
N TYR A 48 4.24 6.72 5.33
CA TYR A 48 4.29 6.08 4.01
C TYR A 48 5.26 4.90 3.96
N ILE A 49 6.45 5.05 4.56
CA ILE A 49 7.44 3.97 4.60
C ILE A 49 6.90 2.76 5.38
N ALA A 50 6.42 2.99 6.60
CA ALA A 50 5.92 1.92 7.46
C ALA A 50 4.67 1.25 6.87
N MET A 51 3.71 2.03 6.37
CA MET A 51 2.50 1.53 5.74
C MET A 51 2.79 0.74 4.46
N THR A 52 3.71 1.21 3.63
CA THR A 52 4.12 0.50 2.41
C THR A 52 4.62 -0.90 2.73
N GLN A 53 5.51 -1.04 3.70
CA GLN A 53 6.04 -2.35 4.09
C GLN A 53 4.95 -3.27 4.68
N ILE A 54 4.05 -2.71 5.48
CA ILE A 54 2.98 -3.49 6.12
C ILE A 54 1.95 -3.97 5.09
N LEU A 55 1.62 -3.13 4.10
CA LEU A 55 0.62 -3.41 3.09
C LEU A 55 1.18 -4.14 1.85
N LEU A 56 2.50 -4.17 1.67
CA LEU A 56 3.16 -4.82 0.54
C LEU A 56 2.72 -6.28 0.31
N PRO A 57 2.60 -7.15 1.34
CA PRO A 57 2.10 -8.51 1.13
C PRO A 57 0.70 -8.57 0.52
N PHE A 58 -0.17 -7.64 0.88
CA PHE A 58 -1.55 -7.56 0.37
C PHE A 58 -1.61 -7.13 -1.09
N MET A 59 -0.59 -6.44 -1.60
CA MET A 59 -0.42 -6.16 -3.01
C MET A 59 0.19 -7.35 -3.76
N VAL A 60 1.22 -7.96 -3.19
CA VAL A 60 2.00 -9.03 -3.84
C VAL A 60 1.18 -10.31 -4.01
N LEU A 61 0.37 -10.71 -3.02
CA LEU A 61 -0.36 -11.97 -3.05
C LEU A 61 -1.38 -12.05 -4.20
N PRO A 62 -2.29 -11.08 -4.41
CA PRO A 62 -3.20 -11.11 -5.55
C PRO A 62 -2.46 -11.03 -6.89
N LEU A 63 -1.44 -10.18 -6.98
CA LEU A 63 -0.63 -10.04 -8.18
C LEU A 63 0.07 -11.36 -8.53
N TYR A 64 0.73 -11.99 -7.57
CA TYR A 64 1.38 -13.28 -7.76
C TYR A 64 0.39 -14.37 -8.18
N SER A 65 -0.80 -14.42 -7.56
CA SER A 65 -1.85 -15.37 -7.91
C SER A 65 -2.22 -15.28 -9.39
N VAL A 66 -2.46 -14.07 -9.90
CA VAL A 66 -2.75 -13.85 -11.32
C VAL A 66 -1.54 -14.17 -12.20
N MET A 67 -0.34 -13.72 -11.83
CA MET A 67 0.87 -13.99 -12.61
C MET A 67 1.14 -15.49 -12.77
N LYS A 68 0.81 -16.30 -11.76
CA LYS A 68 0.99 -17.76 -11.79
C LYS A 68 0.03 -18.46 -12.77
N THR A 69 -1.12 -17.87 -13.09
CA THR A 69 -2.08 -18.45 -14.04
C THR A 69 -1.70 -18.16 -15.50
N ILE A 70 -0.78 -17.20 -15.76
CA ILE A 70 -0.37 -16.84 -17.11
C ILE A 70 0.48 -17.97 -17.70
N SER A 71 -0.02 -18.57 -18.80
CA SER A 71 0.70 -19.65 -19.47
C SER A 71 2.01 -19.18 -20.10
N PRO A 72 3.14 -19.86 -19.83
CA PRO A 72 4.42 -19.55 -20.47
C PRO A 72 4.40 -19.66 -22.01
N SER A 73 3.43 -20.39 -22.56
CA SER A 73 3.24 -20.52 -24.01
C SER A 73 2.90 -19.19 -24.68
N LEU A 74 2.15 -18.30 -24.00
CA LEU A 74 1.82 -16.97 -24.51
C LEU A 74 3.07 -16.11 -24.70
N VAL A 75 3.99 -16.17 -23.75
CA VAL A 75 5.28 -15.46 -23.83
C VAL A 75 6.15 -16.03 -24.95
N ARG A 76 6.16 -17.36 -25.12
CA ARG A 76 6.89 -18.01 -26.22
C ARG A 76 6.30 -17.65 -27.57
N ALA A 77 4.98 -17.65 -27.73
CA ALA A 77 4.30 -17.22 -28.95
C ALA A 77 4.64 -15.76 -29.31
N GLY A 78 4.64 -14.85 -28.34
CA GLY A 78 5.06 -13.45 -28.56
C GLY A 78 6.48 -13.33 -29.09
N LYS A 79 7.41 -14.15 -28.59
CA LYS A 79 8.80 -14.21 -29.10
C LYS A 79 8.88 -14.80 -30.51
N SER A 80 8.11 -15.85 -30.79
CA SER A 80 8.06 -16.49 -32.12
C SER A 80 7.53 -15.56 -33.22
N LEU A 81 6.69 -14.58 -32.83
CA LEU A 81 6.21 -13.50 -33.70
C LEU A 81 7.22 -12.35 -33.87
N GLY A 82 8.49 -12.55 -33.48
CA GLY A 82 9.55 -11.55 -33.62
C GLY A 82 9.60 -10.53 -32.48
N GLY A 83 8.85 -10.71 -31.40
CA GLY A 83 8.89 -9.83 -30.24
C GLY A 83 10.19 -9.96 -29.47
N THR A 84 10.86 -8.83 -29.21
CA THR A 84 11.95 -8.79 -28.20
C THR A 84 11.42 -9.10 -26.81
N PRO A 85 12.27 -9.50 -25.84
CA PRO A 85 11.84 -9.74 -24.46
C PRO A 85 11.07 -8.55 -23.84
N PHE A 86 11.51 -7.33 -24.13
CA PHE A 86 10.86 -6.10 -23.65
C PHE A 86 9.48 -5.89 -24.29
N ILE A 87 9.36 -6.05 -25.61
CA ILE A 87 8.09 -5.91 -26.33
C ILE A 87 7.11 -7.00 -25.87
N THR A 88 7.57 -8.25 -25.74
CA THR A 88 6.73 -9.36 -25.28
C THR A 88 6.24 -9.13 -23.84
N PHE A 89 7.10 -8.59 -22.96
CA PHE A 89 6.70 -8.22 -21.61
C PHE A 89 5.56 -7.17 -21.64
N TRP A 90 5.75 -6.03 -22.31
CA TRP A 90 4.80 -4.93 -22.28
C TRP A 90 3.52 -5.20 -23.08
N LYS A 91 3.59 -5.95 -24.20
CA LYS A 91 2.42 -6.18 -25.06
C LYS A 91 1.66 -7.47 -24.76
N VAL A 92 2.29 -8.46 -24.13
CA VAL A 92 1.67 -9.76 -23.85
C VAL A 92 1.53 -9.98 -22.36
N TYR A 93 2.64 -9.97 -21.61
CA TYR A 93 2.64 -10.37 -20.21
C TYR A 93 2.00 -9.32 -19.30
N PHE A 94 2.41 -8.06 -19.40
CA PHE A 94 1.94 -6.98 -18.56
C PHE A 94 0.41 -6.76 -18.63
N PRO A 95 -0.25 -6.72 -19.80
CA PRO A 95 -1.70 -6.60 -19.87
C PRO A 95 -2.45 -7.73 -19.16
N LEU A 96 -1.91 -8.94 -19.18
CA LEU A 96 -2.49 -10.09 -18.48
C LEU A 96 -2.33 -10.01 -16.96
N THR A 97 -1.42 -9.16 -16.45
CA THR A 97 -1.26 -8.93 -14.99
C THR A 97 -2.16 -7.82 -14.46
N ILE A 98 -2.77 -6.99 -15.34
CA ILE A 98 -3.63 -5.85 -14.94
C ILE A 98 -4.74 -6.25 -13.95
N PRO A 99 -5.45 -7.38 -14.12
CA PRO A 99 -6.46 -7.79 -13.13
C PRO A 99 -5.88 -8.03 -11.74
N GLY A 100 -4.67 -8.60 -11.66
CA GLY A 100 -3.95 -8.80 -10.39
C GLY A 100 -3.49 -7.49 -9.75
N ILE A 101 -2.99 -6.56 -10.56
CA ILE A 101 -2.61 -5.21 -10.12
C ILE A 101 -3.85 -4.48 -9.58
N GLY A 102 -4.97 -4.53 -10.31
CA GLY A 102 -6.20 -3.89 -9.90
C GLY A 102 -6.76 -4.46 -8.59
N ALA A 103 -6.82 -5.78 -8.46
CA ALA A 103 -7.28 -6.44 -7.23
C ALA A 103 -6.38 -6.12 -6.04
N GLY A 104 -5.06 -6.19 -6.21
CA GLY A 104 -4.09 -5.84 -5.17
C GLY A 104 -4.18 -4.36 -4.77
N SER A 105 -4.28 -3.46 -5.74
CA SER A 105 -4.40 -2.02 -5.49
C SER A 105 -5.69 -1.68 -4.74
N LEU A 106 -6.81 -2.28 -5.12
CA LEU A 106 -8.08 -2.09 -4.42
C LEU A 106 -8.00 -2.58 -2.98
N LEU A 107 -7.44 -3.78 -2.76
CA LEU A 107 -7.28 -4.35 -1.44
C LEU A 107 -6.40 -3.46 -0.55
N VAL A 108 -5.25 -3.04 -1.06
CA VAL A 108 -4.32 -2.13 -0.35
C VAL A 108 -4.99 -0.80 -0.05
N PHE A 109 -5.73 -0.23 -1.00
CA PHE A 109 -6.45 1.04 -0.79
C PHE A 109 -7.48 0.93 0.34
N ILE A 110 -8.32 -0.11 0.32
CA ILE A 110 -9.35 -0.32 1.35
C ILE A 110 -8.71 -0.51 2.73
N LEU A 111 -7.64 -1.31 2.80
CA LEU A 111 -6.92 -1.52 4.05
C LEU A 111 -6.24 -0.23 4.53
N ALA A 112 -5.58 0.51 3.63
CA ALA A 112 -4.84 1.72 3.98
C ALA A 112 -5.74 2.81 4.55
N ILE A 113 -6.91 3.03 3.95
CA ILE A 113 -7.82 4.11 4.36
C ILE A 113 -8.40 3.90 5.77
N GLY A 114 -8.58 2.62 6.17
CA GLY A 114 -9.03 2.23 7.50
C GLY A 114 -7.90 2.04 8.53
N TYR A 115 -6.65 2.23 8.12
CA TYR A 115 -5.51 1.96 9.00
C TYR A 115 -5.38 3.02 10.08
N TYR A 116 -5.24 2.58 11.35
CA TYR A 116 -5.16 3.47 12.50
C TYR A 116 -3.82 3.40 13.23
N ILE A 117 -3.37 2.18 13.59
CA ILE A 117 -2.29 1.96 14.56
C ILE A 117 -0.95 2.52 14.07
N THR A 118 -0.55 2.22 12.85
CA THR A 118 0.76 2.64 12.34
C THR A 118 0.85 4.16 12.15
N PRO A 119 -0.12 4.84 11.52
CA PRO A 119 -0.10 6.31 11.44
C PRO A 119 -0.12 6.98 12.82
N GLU A 120 -0.84 6.41 13.79
CA GLU A 120 -0.88 6.93 15.17
C GLU A 120 0.48 6.90 15.84
N LEU A 121 1.27 5.84 15.62
CA LEU A 121 2.56 5.66 16.27
C LEU A 121 3.72 6.36 15.53
N VAL A 122 3.67 6.43 14.21
CA VAL A 122 4.81 6.88 13.38
C VAL A 122 4.55 8.22 12.72
N GLY A 123 3.28 8.58 12.48
CA GLY A 123 2.89 9.69 11.61
C GLY A 123 2.94 11.07 12.26
N GLY A 124 2.83 11.16 13.58
CA GLY A 124 2.72 12.46 14.25
C GLY A 124 1.53 13.29 13.74
N ALA A 125 1.59 14.60 13.86
CA ALA A 125 0.47 15.48 13.50
C ALA A 125 0.17 15.54 12.00
N SER A 126 1.18 15.45 11.15
CA SER A 126 1.04 15.55 9.69
C SER A 126 0.82 14.20 8.99
N GLY A 127 1.19 13.08 9.62
CA GLY A 127 1.08 11.75 9.07
C GLY A 127 -0.18 10.99 9.46
N THR A 128 -1.19 11.68 10.02
CA THR A 128 -2.47 11.06 10.42
C THR A 128 -3.39 10.80 9.23
N LEU A 129 -4.13 9.70 9.29
CA LEU A 129 -5.16 9.34 8.33
C LEU A 129 -6.56 9.65 8.85
N ILE A 130 -7.58 9.48 8.00
CA ILE A 130 -8.97 9.73 8.36
C ILE A 130 -9.43 8.87 9.55
N SER A 131 -8.95 7.63 9.67
CA SER A 131 -9.19 6.74 10.80
C SER A 131 -8.66 7.31 12.12
N ASN A 132 -7.51 8.00 12.10
CA ASN A 132 -6.96 8.68 13.27
C ASN A 132 -7.82 9.88 13.67
N GLN A 133 -8.35 10.64 12.69
CA GLN A 133 -9.25 11.76 12.95
C GLN A 133 -10.57 11.28 13.58
N ILE A 134 -11.15 10.19 13.07
CA ILE A 134 -12.34 9.56 13.67
C ILE A 134 -12.05 9.18 15.13
N ALA A 135 -10.92 8.51 15.38
CA ALA A 135 -10.53 8.12 16.74
C ALA A 135 -10.28 9.32 17.65
N TYR A 136 -9.70 10.40 17.13
CA TYR A 136 -9.49 11.64 17.86
C TYR A 136 -10.81 12.25 18.34
N HIS A 137 -11.80 12.38 17.44
CA HIS A 137 -13.11 12.92 17.78
C HIS A 137 -13.87 12.03 18.76
N MET A 138 -13.70 10.72 18.70
CA MET A 138 -14.30 9.79 19.67
C MET A 138 -13.67 9.88 21.07
N LYS A 139 -12.34 9.98 21.13
CA LYS A 139 -11.59 9.84 22.39
C LYS A 139 -11.35 11.16 23.10
N TYR A 140 -11.06 12.22 22.36
CA TYR A 140 -10.63 13.50 22.92
C TYR A 140 -11.68 14.60 22.83
N SER A 141 -12.35 14.72 21.67
CA SER A 141 -13.44 15.71 21.52
C SER A 141 -14.77 15.22 22.05
N LEU A 142 -14.93 13.90 22.28
CA LEU A 142 -16.17 13.23 22.69
C LEU A 142 -17.36 13.57 21.77
N ASP A 143 -17.08 13.95 20.53
CA ASP A 143 -18.09 14.24 19.50
C ASP A 143 -18.37 12.99 18.68
N TRP A 144 -19.20 12.14 19.24
CA TRP A 144 -19.62 10.88 18.62
C TRP A 144 -20.42 11.08 17.32
N SER A 145 -21.19 12.18 17.26
CA SER A 145 -21.99 12.51 16.08
C SER A 145 -21.12 12.82 14.88
N PHE A 146 -20.10 13.67 15.09
CA PHE A 146 -19.15 14.01 14.04
C PHE A 146 -18.29 12.82 13.63
N ALA A 147 -17.78 12.05 14.59
CA ALA A 147 -17.02 10.84 14.33
C ALA A 147 -17.82 9.81 13.51
N SER A 148 -19.11 9.63 13.85
CA SER A 148 -20.00 8.74 13.09
C SER A 148 -20.23 9.23 11.66
N ALA A 149 -20.41 10.55 11.47
CA ALA A 149 -20.56 11.14 10.14
C ALA A 149 -19.31 10.92 9.28
N MET A 150 -18.11 11.11 9.85
CA MET A 150 -16.84 10.82 9.17
C MET A 150 -16.72 9.33 8.81
N GLY A 151 -17.12 8.43 9.71
CA GLY A 151 -17.13 6.99 9.45
C GLY A 151 -18.07 6.60 8.31
N LEU A 152 -19.26 7.19 8.25
CA LEU A 152 -20.22 6.98 7.15
C LEU A 152 -19.68 7.53 5.83
N MET A 153 -19.05 8.70 5.82
CA MET A 153 -18.40 9.25 4.62
C MET A 153 -17.27 8.35 4.12
N LEU A 154 -16.46 7.83 5.03
CA LEU A 154 -15.39 6.89 4.70
C LEU A 154 -15.97 5.61 4.09
N LEU A 155 -16.99 5.03 4.69
CA LEU A 155 -17.67 3.84 4.18
C LEU A 155 -18.26 4.09 2.79
N ALA A 156 -18.96 5.21 2.60
CA ALA A 156 -19.52 5.59 1.30
C ALA A 156 -18.41 5.74 0.24
N GLY A 157 -17.29 6.38 0.59
CA GLY A 157 -16.12 6.53 -0.29
C GLY A 157 -15.53 5.18 -0.70
N VAL A 158 -15.34 4.27 0.25
CA VAL A 158 -14.83 2.91 -0.01
C VAL A 158 -15.79 2.14 -0.93
N LEU A 159 -17.10 2.20 -0.66
CA LEU A 159 -18.12 1.53 -1.50
C LEU A 159 -18.15 2.12 -2.90
N ALA A 160 -18.01 3.44 -3.05
CA ALA A 160 -17.95 4.10 -4.35
C ALA A 160 -16.73 3.64 -5.17
N VAL A 161 -15.54 3.60 -4.54
CA VAL A 161 -14.32 3.10 -5.21
C VAL A 161 -14.46 1.63 -5.58
N TYR A 162 -15.01 0.81 -4.69
CA TYR A 162 -15.29 -0.60 -4.99
C TYR A 162 -16.26 -0.76 -6.17
N TRP A 163 -17.34 0.03 -6.21
CA TRP A 163 -18.30 0.00 -7.29
C TRP A 163 -17.69 0.41 -8.64
N VAL A 164 -16.88 1.48 -8.65
CA VAL A 164 -16.15 1.91 -9.85
C VAL A 164 -15.20 0.82 -10.32
N TYR A 165 -14.45 0.23 -9.41
CA TYR A 165 -13.53 -0.87 -9.72
C TYR A 165 -14.29 -2.06 -10.34
N ASN A 166 -15.40 -2.48 -9.73
CA ASN A 166 -16.20 -3.59 -10.22
C ASN A 166 -16.77 -3.33 -11.62
N LYS A 167 -17.17 -2.07 -11.89
CA LYS A 167 -17.66 -1.66 -13.21
C LYS A 167 -16.55 -1.63 -14.28
N LEU A 168 -15.32 -1.25 -13.91
CA LEU A 168 -14.20 -1.11 -14.85
C LEU A 168 -13.50 -2.44 -15.13
N VAL A 169 -13.24 -3.23 -14.09
CA VAL A 169 -12.47 -4.49 -14.18
C VAL A 169 -13.40 -5.69 -14.37
N GLY A 170 -14.64 -5.58 -13.88
CA GLY A 170 -15.72 -6.55 -14.05
C GLY A 170 -15.34 -7.96 -13.61
N ILE A 171 -15.73 -8.35 -12.40
CA ILE A 171 -15.61 -9.75 -11.96
C ILE A 171 -16.41 -10.67 -12.91
N ASP A 172 -17.45 -10.14 -13.54
CA ASP A 172 -18.31 -10.84 -14.50
C ASP A 172 -17.65 -11.09 -15.87
N ASN A 173 -16.54 -10.42 -16.19
CA ASN A 173 -15.79 -10.64 -17.44
C ASN A 173 -14.74 -11.73 -17.33
N ILE A 174 -14.46 -12.24 -16.13
CA ILE A 174 -13.66 -13.44 -15.95
C ILE A 174 -14.60 -14.65 -16.13
N LYS A 175 -15.14 -14.82 -17.34
CA LYS A 175 -15.72 -16.10 -17.74
C LYS A 175 -14.60 -17.11 -17.71
N LEU A 176 -14.63 -17.94 -16.68
CA LEU A 176 -13.89 -19.18 -16.62
C LEU A 176 -14.34 -20.00 -17.84
N GLY A 177 -13.55 -19.93 -18.93
CA GLY A 177 -13.64 -20.84 -20.06
C GLY A 177 -12.93 -22.13 -19.72
#